data_bfaf2817bc95e0f8fea66494435c8ec4
#
_entry.id   bfaf2817bc95e0f8fea66494435c8ec4
#
_cell.length_a   1.000
_cell.length_b   1.000
_cell.length_c   1.000
_cell.angle_alpha   90.00
_cell.angle_beta   90.00
_cell.angle_gamma   90.00
#
_symmetry.space_group_name_H-M   'P 1'
#
loop_
_entity.id
_entity.type
_entity.pdbx_description
1 polymer ?
#
loop_
_entity_poly.entity_id
_entity_poly.type
_entity_poly.pdbx_seq_one_letter_code
_entity_poly.pdbx_strand_id
1 'polypeptide(L)'
;LFTFYSELIGSLILMIRFIPRLGIYGIWVSIFLSISGYCNAGFDIMGFESPGISLQNYVDDPLVSITMSLLILIGGLGFIVISDIHLYIKEKYINLKNKTKKYTHLNLHSYVVITSTIVITIISTAVIFILEYNNTLAEFNVLEKLNACFFLTCTSRSAGFTNIDPSLQTNATKLFTCLIMFIGSSPCSTGGGIKTTTFVVIMFTVISILKGKKDTIIKKHLIDKSLVYRSLTIAILAIIVIYVTSIILLIAEGSNSLSYIDIVFETVSAFSTGISVGITAQLHSVVSKFFLSLLMFLGRIGPFSLAIGLILRKNKKHQTVLPITNIMVG
;
A
#
# COMPACT_ATOMS: atom_id res chain seq x y z
N LEU A 1 -18.63 -2.07 -12.84
CA LEU A 1 -18.42 -1.90 -14.28
C LEU A 1 -16.99 -1.45 -14.59
N PHE A 2 -16.48 -0.37 -13.93
CA PHE A 2 -15.10 0.12 -14.10
C PHE A 2 -14.05 -0.95 -13.75
N THR A 3 -14.20 -1.63 -12.63
CA THR A 3 -13.35 -2.75 -12.19
C THR A 3 -13.23 -3.81 -13.29
N PHE A 4 -14.38 -4.28 -13.78
CA PHE A 4 -14.43 -5.30 -14.81
C PHE A 4 -13.70 -4.88 -16.11
N TYR A 5 -13.89 -3.63 -16.54
CA TYR A 5 -13.18 -3.13 -17.72
C TYR A 5 -11.66 -3.03 -17.48
N SER A 6 -11.23 -2.58 -16.30
CA SER A 6 -9.80 -2.49 -15.99
C SER A 6 -9.15 -3.88 -15.97
N GLU A 7 -9.81 -4.86 -15.35
CA GLU A 7 -9.35 -6.25 -15.30
C GLU A 7 -9.35 -6.91 -16.68
N LEU A 8 -10.36 -6.65 -17.51
CA LEU A 8 -10.44 -7.16 -18.88
C LEU A 8 -9.30 -6.59 -19.74
N ILE A 9 -9.07 -5.28 -19.69
CA ILE A 9 -7.99 -4.64 -20.45
C ILE A 9 -6.64 -5.18 -19.98
N GLY A 10 -6.42 -5.26 -18.68
CA GLY A 10 -5.20 -5.81 -18.10
C GLY A 10 -4.96 -7.27 -18.54
N SER A 11 -5.98 -8.11 -18.49
CA SER A 11 -5.86 -9.51 -18.93
C SER A 11 -5.54 -9.63 -20.42
N LEU A 12 -6.16 -8.81 -21.27
CA LEU A 12 -5.86 -8.81 -22.71
C LEU A 12 -4.41 -8.40 -23.02
N ILE A 13 -3.89 -7.40 -22.29
CA ILE A 13 -2.49 -6.98 -22.46
C ILE A 13 -1.55 -8.09 -21.99
N LEU A 14 -1.82 -8.72 -20.82
CA LEU A 14 -1.01 -9.82 -20.30
C LEU A 14 -1.05 -11.06 -21.20
N MET A 15 -2.17 -11.35 -21.87
CA MET A 15 -2.31 -12.44 -22.85
C MET A 15 -1.30 -12.33 -23.99
N ILE A 16 -0.94 -11.11 -24.40
CA ILE A 16 0.06 -10.91 -25.47
C ILE A 16 1.39 -11.56 -25.09
N ARG A 17 1.71 -11.61 -23.78
CA ARG A 17 2.98 -12.16 -23.30
C ARG A 17 2.86 -13.61 -22.84
N PHE A 18 1.78 -13.96 -22.14
CA PHE A 18 1.63 -15.29 -21.55
C PHE A 18 1.17 -16.35 -22.56
N ILE A 19 0.35 -16.01 -23.56
CA ILE A 19 -0.10 -17.00 -24.57
C ILE A 19 1.09 -17.58 -25.39
N PRO A 20 2.03 -16.77 -25.93
CA PRO A 20 3.16 -17.31 -26.65
C PRO A 20 4.08 -18.22 -25.80
N ARG A 21 4.16 -18.01 -24.49
CA ARG A 21 5.01 -18.80 -23.57
C ARG A 21 4.31 -20.06 -23.04
N LEU A 22 3.02 -19.95 -22.69
CA LEU A 22 2.28 -20.97 -21.93
C LEU A 22 1.11 -21.58 -22.72
N GLY A 23 0.93 -21.18 -23.98
CA GLY A 23 -0.21 -21.63 -24.79
C GLY A 23 -1.57 -21.26 -24.21
N ILE A 24 -2.54 -22.15 -24.24
CA ILE A 24 -3.92 -21.93 -23.74
C ILE A 24 -3.93 -21.61 -22.23
N TYR A 25 -3.02 -22.20 -21.45
CA TYR A 25 -2.88 -21.92 -20.02
C TYR A 25 -2.52 -20.47 -19.74
N GLY A 26 -1.82 -19.81 -20.66
CA GLY A 26 -1.50 -18.38 -20.60
C GLY A 26 -2.73 -17.46 -20.52
N ILE A 27 -3.88 -17.88 -21.06
CA ILE A 27 -5.15 -17.15 -20.93
C ILE A 27 -5.59 -17.11 -19.48
N TRP A 28 -5.57 -18.28 -18.82
CA TRP A 28 -5.96 -18.39 -17.42
C TRP A 28 -5.03 -17.58 -16.50
N VAL A 29 -3.72 -17.69 -16.72
CA VAL A 29 -2.70 -16.93 -15.97
C VAL A 29 -2.94 -15.43 -16.11
N SER A 30 -3.19 -14.94 -17.32
CA SER A 30 -3.43 -13.52 -17.61
C SER A 30 -4.68 -12.98 -16.90
N ILE A 31 -5.78 -13.73 -16.92
CA ILE A 31 -7.01 -13.35 -16.24
C ILE A 31 -6.79 -13.33 -14.73
N PHE A 32 -6.18 -14.38 -14.19
CA PHE A 32 -5.93 -14.50 -12.75
C PHE A 32 -5.03 -13.36 -12.23
N LEU A 33 -3.90 -13.10 -12.89
CA LEU A 33 -2.98 -12.04 -12.51
C LEU A 33 -3.60 -10.65 -12.64
N SER A 34 -4.42 -10.41 -13.66
CA SER A 34 -5.10 -9.13 -13.83
C SER A 34 -6.09 -8.86 -12.69
N ILE A 35 -6.91 -9.83 -12.32
CA ILE A 35 -7.85 -9.72 -11.20
C ILE A 35 -7.09 -9.56 -9.88
N SER A 36 -6.09 -10.41 -9.64
CA SER A 36 -5.28 -10.36 -8.42
C SER A 36 -4.52 -9.04 -8.29
N GLY A 37 -3.98 -8.50 -9.40
CA GLY A 37 -3.30 -7.22 -9.43
C GLY A 37 -4.22 -6.04 -9.14
N TYR A 38 -5.38 -5.97 -9.78
CA TYR A 38 -6.36 -4.91 -9.53
C TYR A 38 -6.92 -4.96 -8.10
N CYS A 39 -7.22 -6.16 -7.60
CA CYS A 39 -7.72 -6.37 -6.25
C CYS A 39 -6.64 -6.20 -5.16
N ASN A 40 -5.39 -5.95 -5.53
CA ASN A 40 -4.25 -5.91 -4.59
C ASN A 40 -4.26 -7.15 -3.67
N ALA A 41 -4.45 -8.33 -4.27
CA ALA A 41 -4.58 -9.58 -3.53
C ALA A 41 -3.23 -10.28 -3.32
N GLY A 42 -2.28 -10.10 -4.25
CA GLY A 42 -0.93 -10.66 -4.16
C GLY A 42 -0.84 -12.16 -4.42
N PHE A 43 -1.95 -12.78 -4.79
CA PHE A 43 -1.93 -14.19 -5.16
C PHE A 43 -1.50 -14.35 -6.62
N ASP A 44 -0.61 -15.26 -6.87
CA ASP A 44 -0.23 -15.70 -8.21
C ASP A 44 -0.40 -17.22 -8.36
N ILE A 45 -0.37 -17.66 -9.58
CA ILE A 45 -0.42 -19.08 -9.93
C ILE A 45 0.86 -19.51 -10.67
N MET A 46 1.96 -18.75 -10.46
CA MET A 46 3.25 -19.01 -11.12
C MET A 46 4.03 -20.15 -10.46
N GLY A 47 3.53 -20.72 -9.39
CA GLY A 47 4.15 -21.82 -8.64
C GLY A 47 4.42 -23.10 -9.47
N PHE A 48 3.87 -23.19 -10.71
CA PHE A 48 4.21 -24.25 -11.65
C PHE A 48 5.62 -24.07 -12.27
N GLU A 49 6.17 -22.85 -12.33
CA GLU A 49 7.55 -22.60 -12.77
C GLU A 49 8.52 -22.95 -11.64
N SER A 50 8.31 -22.37 -10.45
CA SER A 50 8.98 -22.79 -9.22
C SER A 50 8.23 -22.24 -8.00
N PRO A 51 8.22 -22.94 -6.85
CA PRO A 51 7.51 -22.50 -5.66
C PRO A 51 8.01 -21.15 -5.15
N GLY A 52 7.09 -20.19 -4.98
CA GLY A 52 7.38 -18.87 -4.40
C GLY A 52 8.05 -17.87 -5.34
N ILE A 53 8.21 -18.17 -6.64
CA ILE A 53 8.92 -17.31 -7.58
C ILE A 53 8.13 -16.04 -7.95
N SER A 54 6.81 -16.07 -7.86
CA SER A 54 5.93 -14.98 -8.29
C SER A 54 6.27 -14.47 -9.71
N LEU A 55 6.55 -13.18 -9.89
CA LEU A 55 6.87 -12.58 -11.19
C LEU A 55 8.37 -12.34 -11.41
N GLN A 56 9.25 -13.03 -10.66
CA GLN A 56 10.70 -12.83 -10.75
C GLN A 56 11.27 -13.18 -12.13
N ASN A 57 10.72 -14.17 -12.82
CA ASN A 57 11.13 -14.53 -14.18
C ASN A 57 10.71 -13.50 -15.26
N TYR A 58 10.03 -12.42 -14.87
CA TYR A 58 9.52 -11.37 -15.77
C TYR A 58 10.01 -9.96 -15.36
N VAL A 59 11.14 -9.90 -14.62
CA VAL A 59 11.77 -8.63 -14.21
C VAL A 59 12.13 -7.74 -15.38
N ASP A 60 12.70 -8.36 -16.42
CA ASP A 60 13.15 -7.75 -17.66
C ASP A 60 11.99 -7.43 -18.63
N ASP A 61 10.77 -7.93 -18.36
CA ASP A 61 9.63 -7.74 -19.22
C ASP A 61 8.82 -6.48 -18.85
N PRO A 62 8.99 -5.36 -19.58
CA PRO A 62 8.29 -4.12 -19.25
C PRO A 62 6.78 -4.23 -19.46
N LEU A 63 6.30 -5.09 -20.36
CA LEU A 63 4.87 -5.24 -20.61
C LEU A 63 4.17 -5.83 -19.39
N VAL A 64 4.72 -6.89 -18.82
CA VAL A 64 4.17 -7.52 -17.61
C VAL A 64 4.28 -6.57 -16.42
N SER A 65 5.47 -6.03 -16.16
CA SER A 65 5.74 -5.18 -15.01
C SER A 65 4.92 -3.89 -15.01
N ILE A 66 4.82 -3.19 -16.14
CA ILE A 66 4.06 -1.94 -16.24
C ILE A 66 2.56 -2.23 -16.14
N THR A 67 2.06 -3.27 -16.82
CA THR A 67 0.62 -3.61 -16.77
C THR A 67 0.20 -3.96 -15.35
N MET A 68 0.95 -4.80 -14.66
CA MET A 68 0.68 -5.15 -13.27
C MET A 68 0.78 -3.93 -12.35
N SER A 69 1.81 -3.09 -12.51
CA SER A 69 1.95 -1.85 -11.73
C SER A 69 0.76 -0.90 -11.90
N LEU A 70 0.27 -0.73 -13.13
CA LEU A 70 -0.90 0.11 -13.41
C LEU A 70 -2.18 -0.47 -12.80
N LEU A 71 -2.41 -1.78 -12.90
CA LEU A 71 -3.55 -2.44 -12.27
C LEU A 71 -3.54 -2.23 -10.75
N ILE A 72 -2.39 -2.45 -10.12
CA ILE A 72 -2.16 -2.25 -8.68
C ILE A 72 -2.44 -0.80 -8.28
N LEU A 73 -1.89 0.17 -9.02
CA LEU A 73 -2.09 1.59 -8.73
C LEU A 73 -3.56 1.99 -8.88
N ILE A 74 -4.24 1.57 -9.95
CA ILE A 74 -5.65 1.89 -10.20
C ILE A 74 -6.53 1.29 -9.09
N GLY A 75 -6.34 0.03 -8.73
CA GLY A 75 -7.04 -0.61 -7.62
C GLY A 75 -6.78 0.07 -6.28
N GLY A 76 -5.53 0.55 -6.08
CA GLY A 76 -5.09 1.27 -4.87
C GLY A 76 -5.57 2.72 -4.75
N LEU A 77 -6.08 3.36 -5.83
CA LEU A 77 -6.62 4.73 -5.76
C LEU A 77 -7.92 4.83 -4.97
N GLY A 78 -8.74 3.78 -4.98
CA GLY A 78 -10.02 3.73 -4.29
C GLY A 78 -11.20 4.21 -5.13
N PHE A 79 -12.36 3.62 -4.84
CA PHE A 79 -13.60 3.83 -5.59
C PHE A 79 -14.05 5.30 -5.64
N ILE A 80 -13.90 6.04 -4.54
CA ILE A 80 -14.31 7.45 -4.44
C ILE A 80 -13.51 8.29 -5.44
N VAL A 81 -12.20 8.07 -5.54
CA VAL A 81 -11.31 8.82 -6.43
C VAL A 81 -11.62 8.48 -7.90
N ILE A 82 -11.83 7.21 -8.21
CA ILE A 82 -12.17 6.76 -9.56
C ILE A 82 -13.49 7.37 -10.01
N SER A 83 -14.50 7.39 -9.13
CA SER A 83 -15.80 8.01 -9.42
C SER A 83 -15.67 9.52 -9.66
N ASP A 84 -14.87 10.21 -8.86
CA ASP A 84 -14.63 11.66 -9.00
C ASP A 84 -13.89 11.99 -10.30
N ILE A 85 -12.89 11.19 -10.68
CA ILE A 85 -12.20 11.32 -11.98
C ILE A 85 -13.17 11.12 -13.14
N HIS A 86 -14.03 10.11 -13.06
CA HIS A 86 -15.04 9.85 -14.10
C HIS A 86 -15.99 11.04 -14.28
N LEU A 87 -16.52 11.57 -13.18
CA LEU A 87 -17.38 12.76 -13.19
C LEU A 87 -16.64 13.97 -13.77
N TYR A 88 -15.41 14.21 -13.33
CA TYR A 88 -14.57 15.30 -13.84
C TYR A 88 -14.36 15.23 -15.36
N ILE A 89 -14.02 14.05 -15.87
CA ILE A 89 -13.82 13.84 -17.32
C ILE A 89 -15.15 14.07 -18.08
N LYS A 90 -16.25 13.52 -17.55
CA LYS A 90 -17.59 13.67 -18.16
C LYS A 90 -18.03 15.15 -18.23
N GLU A 91 -17.88 15.89 -17.13
CA GLU A 91 -18.20 17.31 -17.08
C GLU A 91 -17.31 18.13 -18.04
N LYS A 92 -16.01 17.84 -18.07
CA LYS A 92 -15.08 18.49 -19.00
C LYS A 92 -15.47 18.24 -20.46
N TYR A 93 -15.86 17.01 -20.79
CA TYR A 93 -16.34 16.67 -22.14
C TYR A 93 -17.64 17.42 -22.50
N ILE A 94 -18.62 17.48 -21.58
CA ILE A 94 -19.86 18.23 -21.77
C ILE A 94 -19.58 19.73 -21.97
N ASN A 95 -18.70 20.29 -21.15
CA ASN A 95 -18.29 21.71 -21.25
C ASN A 95 -17.63 22.03 -22.59
N LEU A 96 -16.78 21.13 -23.09
CA LEU A 96 -16.16 21.27 -24.43
C LEU A 96 -17.20 21.18 -25.55
N LYS A 97 -18.14 20.23 -25.45
CA LYS A 97 -19.20 20.04 -26.45
C LYS A 97 -20.16 21.22 -26.48
N ASN A 98 -20.55 21.75 -25.33
CA ASN A 98 -21.53 22.84 -25.20
C ASN A 98 -20.90 24.22 -25.22
N LYS A 99 -19.56 24.35 -25.40
CA LYS A 99 -18.78 25.59 -25.33
C LYS A 99 -19.05 26.40 -24.03
N THR A 100 -19.42 25.73 -22.93
CA THR A 100 -19.68 26.37 -21.65
C THR A 100 -18.39 26.41 -20.84
N LYS A 101 -18.10 27.58 -20.20
CA LYS A 101 -16.93 27.74 -19.33
C LYS A 101 -17.27 27.41 -17.86
N LYS A 102 -17.89 26.25 -17.61
CA LYS A 102 -18.15 25.84 -16.23
C LYS A 102 -16.86 25.31 -15.61
N TYR A 103 -16.48 25.84 -14.44
CA TYR A 103 -15.28 25.37 -13.74
C TYR A 103 -15.54 23.99 -13.14
N THR A 104 -14.80 23.01 -13.61
CA THR A 104 -14.80 21.65 -13.07
C THR A 104 -13.55 21.46 -12.22
N HIS A 105 -13.71 20.96 -11.00
CA HIS A 105 -12.61 20.71 -10.08
C HIS A 105 -12.73 19.31 -9.48
N LEU A 106 -11.58 18.64 -9.34
CA LEU A 106 -11.51 17.44 -8.52
C LEU A 106 -11.71 17.81 -7.04
N ASN A 107 -12.40 16.97 -6.30
CA ASN A 107 -12.53 17.09 -4.87
C ASN A 107 -11.17 17.12 -4.17
N LEU A 108 -11.04 17.81 -3.05
CA LEU A 108 -9.81 17.88 -2.28
C LEU A 108 -9.26 16.49 -1.95
N HIS A 109 -10.15 15.55 -1.59
CA HIS A 109 -9.79 14.17 -1.30
C HIS A 109 -9.10 13.51 -2.48
N SER A 110 -9.71 13.54 -3.66
CA SER A 110 -9.16 12.95 -4.89
C SER A 110 -7.84 13.59 -5.30
N TYR A 111 -7.75 14.92 -5.19
CA TYR A 111 -6.51 15.64 -5.45
C TYR A 111 -5.39 15.18 -4.51
N VAL A 112 -5.64 15.09 -3.21
CA VAL A 112 -4.66 14.64 -2.20
C VAL A 112 -4.21 13.21 -2.49
N VAL A 113 -5.14 12.30 -2.78
CA VAL A 113 -4.84 10.90 -3.07
C VAL A 113 -3.97 10.76 -4.32
N ILE A 114 -4.36 11.41 -5.42
CA ILE A 114 -3.60 11.31 -6.68
C ILE A 114 -2.20 11.87 -6.53
N THR A 115 -2.09 13.10 -5.97
CA THR A 115 -0.80 13.74 -5.81
C THR A 115 0.11 12.98 -4.85
N SER A 116 -0.40 12.51 -3.72
CA SER A 116 0.40 11.71 -2.77
C SER A 116 0.82 10.37 -3.36
N THR A 117 -0.07 9.70 -4.11
CA THR A 117 0.28 8.45 -4.79
C THR A 117 1.43 8.65 -5.77
N ILE A 118 1.35 9.66 -6.63
CA ILE A 118 2.40 9.97 -7.61
C ILE A 118 3.71 10.32 -6.90
N VAL A 119 3.67 11.22 -5.91
CA VAL A 119 4.88 11.67 -5.19
C VAL A 119 5.54 10.51 -4.45
N ILE A 120 4.77 9.70 -3.71
CA ILE A 120 5.30 8.53 -2.99
C ILE A 120 5.91 7.55 -4.00
N THR A 121 5.23 7.24 -5.10
CA THR A 121 5.74 6.30 -6.11
C THR A 121 7.05 6.80 -6.73
N ILE A 122 7.14 8.06 -7.13
CA ILE A 122 8.36 8.62 -7.73
C ILE A 122 9.52 8.59 -6.73
N ILE A 123 9.31 9.10 -5.50
CA ILE A 123 10.34 9.14 -4.47
C ILE A 123 10.81 7.73 -4.13
N SER A 124 9.87 6.79 -3.93
CA SER A 124 10.22 5.43 -3.55
C SER A 124 10.96 4.68 -4.66
N THR A 125 10.55 4.86 -5.92
CA THR A 125 11.28 4.29 -7.05
C THR A 125 12.72 4.82 -7.12
N ALA A 126 12.91 6.13 -6.93
CA ALA A 126 14.25 6.72 -6.94
C ALA A 126 15.12 6.21 -5.77
N VAL A 127 14.57 6.12 -4.57
CA VAL A 127 15.33 5.62 -3.41
C VAL A 127 15.70 4.15 -3.57
N ILE A 128 14.76 3.28 -3.97
CA ILE A 128 15.05 1.85 -4.21
C ILE A 128 16.08 1.69 -5.33
N PHE A 129 15.98 2.48 -6.40
CA PHE A 129 16.94 2.47 -7.48
C PHE A 129 18.37 2.77 -6.99
N ILE A 130 18.53 3.76 -6.11
CA ILE A 130 19.84 4.11 -5.54
C ILE A 130 20.36 3.00 -4.63
N LEU A 131 19.49 2.44 -3.77
CA LEU A 131 19.88 1.44 -2.77
C LEU A 131 20.23 0.07 -3.38
N GLU A 132 19.53 -0.34 -4.45
CA GLU A 132 19.69 -1.66 -5.07
C GLU A 132 20.52 -1.64 -6.37
N TYR A 133 21.03 -0.49 -6.80
CA TYR A 133 21.70 -0.31 -8.07
C TYR A 133 22.84 -1.30 -8.31
N ASN A 134 23.65 -1.58 -7.29
CA ASN A 134 24.80 -2.48 -7.32
C ASN A 134 24.55 -3.80 -6.55
N ASN A 135 23.33 -4.08 -6.13
CA ASN A 135 22.96 -5.29 -5.40
C ASN A 135 22.08 -6.19 -6.29
N THR A 136 20.82 -6.35 -5.96
CA THR A 136 19.88 -7.23 -6.67
C THR A 136 19.67 -6.85 -8.14
N LEU A 137 19.92 -5.59 -8.49
CA LEU A 137 19.77 -5.07 -9.85
C LEU A 137 21.09 -4.98 -10.64
N ALA A 138 22.22 -5.47 -10.11
CA ALA A 138 23.54 -5.27 -10.72
C ALA A 138 23.62 -5.70 -12.19
N GLU A 139 23.00 -6.83 -12.52
CA GLU A 139 23.06 -7.44 -13.85
C GLU A 139 22.14 -6.83 -14.91
N PHE A 140 21.17 -5.99 -14.49
CA PHE A 140 20.16 -5.43 -15.38
C PHE A 140 20.60 -4.12 -16.03
N ASN A 141 20.06 -3.81 -17.20
CA ASN A 141 20.22 -2.52 -17.86
C ASN A 141 19.48 -1.40 -17.08
N VAL A 142 19.87 -0.15 -17.28
CA VAL A 142 19.30 1.01 -16.55
C VAL A 142 17.78 1.09 -16.69
N LEU A 143 17.22 0.80 -17.87
CA LEU A 143 15.77 0.81 -18.10
C LEU A 143 15.06 -0.33 -17.38
N GLU A 144 15.65 -1.52 -17.37
CA GLU A 144 15.15 -2.69 -16.64
C GLU A 144 15.20 -2.43 -15.14
N LYS A 145 16.30 -1.84 -14.62
CA LYS A 145 16.43 -1.42 -13.23
C LYS A 145 15.31 -0.47 -12.82
N LEU A 146 15.03 0.56 -13.64
CA LEU A 146 13.95 1.51 -13.39
C LEU A 146 12.58 0.82 -13.38
N ASN A 147 12.33 -0.07 -14.36
CA ASN A 147 11.09 -0.83 -14.44
C ASN A 147 10.90 -1.74 -13.20
N ALA A 148 11.94 -2.45 -12.81
CA ALA A 148 11.92 -3.32 -11.63
C ALA A 148 11.68 -2.55 -10.33
N CYS A 149 12.33 -1.39 -10.13
CA CYS A 149 12.11 -0.52 -8.98
C CYS A 149 10.70 0.08 -8.97
N PHE A 150 10.19 0.49 -10.12
CA PHE A 150 8.82 0.99 -10.25
C PHE A 150 7.80 -0.07 -9.85
N PHE A 151 7.96 -1.30 -10.36
CA PHE A 151 7.10 -2.41 -9.99
C PHE A 151 7.19 -2.70 -8.49
N LEU A 152 8.40 -2.84 -7.94
CA LEU A 152 8.63 -3.09 -6.51
C LEU A 152 7.96 -2.01 -5.64
N THR A 153 8.06 -0.75 -6.03
CA THR A 153 7.39 0.36 -5.34
C THR A 153 5.88 0.23 -5.37
N CYS A 154 5.29 -0.09 -6.53
CA CYS A 154 3.84 -0.24 -6.68
C CYS A 154 3.32 -1.42 -5.85
N THR A 155 3.99 -2.56 -5.93
CA THR A 155 3.56 -3.79 -5.25
C THR A 155 3.74 -3.70 -3.73
N SER A 156 4.76 -2.99 -3.23
CA SER A 156 4.97 -2.73 -1.80
C SER A 156 3.79 -1.98 -1.18
N ARG A 157 3.03 -1.21 -1.95
CA ARG A 157 1.85 -0.48 -1.47
C ARG A 157 0.62 -1.38 -1.42
N SER A 158 0.77 -2.57 -0.83
CA SER A 158 -0.35 -3.47 -0.50
C SER A 158 -0.82 -4.39 -1.65
N ALA A 159 0.06 -4.76 -2.60
CA ALA A 159 -0.28 -5.77 -3.59
C ALA A 159 0.34 -7.15 -3.30
N GLY A 160 1.64 -7.21 -2.99
CA GLY A 160 2.28 -8.44 -2.52
C GLY A 160 3.02 -9.27 -3.58
N PHE A 161 2.98 -8.88 -4.87
CA PHE A 161 3.76 -9.56 -5.92
C PHE A 161 5.25 -9.25 -5.79
N THR A 162 6.11 -10.20 -6.15
CA THR A 162 7.56 -10.02 -6.15
C THR A 162 8.13 -10.20 -7.54
N ASN A 163 8.89 -9.21 -8.00
CA ASN A 163 9.72 -9.30 -9.21
C ASN A 163 11.21 -9.41 -8.88
N ILE A 164 11.59 -9.08 -7.66
CA ILE A 164 12.93 -9.21 -7.09
C ILE A 164 12.75 -9.96 -5.79
N ASP A 165 13.65 -10.91 -5.50
CA ASP A 165 13.60 -11.64 -4.23
C ASP A 165 13.84 -10.70 -3.05
N PRO A 166 12.86 -10.50 -2.15
CA PRO A 166 13.01 -9.60 -1.02
C PRO A 166 14.06 -10.07 -0.01
N SER A 167 14.37 -11.36 0.02
CA SER A 167 15.39 -11.91 0.92
C SER A 167 16.79 -11.42 0.61
N LEU A 168 17.07 -11.18 -0.69
CA LEU A 168 18.36 -10.72 -1.21
C LEU A 168 18.54 -9.20 -1.17
N GLN A 169 17.49 -8.45 -0.83
CA GLN A 169 17.56 -6.99 -0.73
C GLN A 169 18.46 -6.55 0.44
N THR A 170 19.08 -5.37 0.29
CA THR A 170 19.86 -4.77 1.39
C THR A 170 18.95 -4.46 2.60
N ASN A 171 19.52 -4.46 3.80
CA ASN A 171 18.78 -4.10 5.01
C ASN A 171 18.21 -2.68 4.95
N ALA A 172 18.89 -1.77 4.25
CA ALA A 172 18.40 -0.41 4.03
C ALA A 172 17.14 -0.41 3.14
N THR A 173 17.13 -1.19 2.07
CA THR A 173 15.97 -1.35 1.19
C THR A 173 14.80 -1.99 1.94
N LYS A 174 15.07 -3.05 2.74
CA LYS A 174 14.04 -3.69 3.57
C LYS A 174 13.38 -2.69 4.53
N LEU A 175 14.16 -1.88 5.25
CA LEU A 175 13.63 -0.84 6.14
C LEU A 175 12.81 0.22 5.38
N PHE A 176 13.31 0.67 4.24
CA PHE A 176 12.60 1.65 3.43
C PHE A 176 11.30 1.08 2.84
N THR A 177 11.33 -0.17 2.40
CA THR A 177 10.13 -0.89 1.93
C THR A 177 9.09 -1.07 3.04
N CYS A 178 9.52 -1.33 4.28
CA CYS A 178 8.62 -1.32 5.45
C CYS A 178 7.89 0.02 5.60
N LEU A 179 8.57 1.14 5.41
CA LEU A 179 7.97 2.47 5.44
C LEU A 179 6.89 2.64 4.35
N ILE A 180 7.18 2.22 3.12
CA ILE A 180 6.24 2.29 2.00
C ILE A 180 5.02 1.39 2.28
N MET A 181 5.24 0.16 2.73
CA MET A 181 4.19 -0.79 3.09
C MET A 181 3.30 -0.23 4.19
N PHE A 182 3.88 0.37 5.24
CA PHE A 182 3.13 0.97 6.34
C PHE A 182 2.17 2.08 5.88
N ILE A 183 2.57 2.92 4.91
CA ILE A 183 1.71 3.96 4.33
C ILE A 183 0.52 3.33 3.60
N GLY A 184 0.72 2.20 2.93
CA GLY A 184 -0.32 1.45 2.24
C GLY A 184 -0.99 2.21 1.09
N SER A 185 -2.26 1.87 0.84
CA SER A 185 -3.06 2.44 -0.26
C SER A 185 -4.09 3.47 0.23
N SER A 186 -4.95 3.97 -0.68
CA SER A 186 -5.93 5.02 -0.36
C SER A 186 -7.16 4.49 0.37
N PRO A 187 -7.93 5.35 1.06
CA PRO A 187 -9.23 4.98 1.61
C PRO A 187 -10.20 4.46 0.53
N CYS A 188 -11.06 3.52 0.90
CA CYS A 188 -12.02 2.89 -0.02
C CYS A 188 -11.36 2.22 -1.23
N SER A 189 -10.11 1.80 -1.11
CA SER A 189 -9.37 1.00 -2.09
C SER A 189 -9.31 -0.47 -1.67
N THR A 190 -8.76 -1.27 -2.57
CA THR A 190 -8.55 -2.70 -2.34
C THR A 190 -7.38 -3.01 -1.41
N GLY A 191 -6.51 -2.03 -1.08
CA GLY A 191 -5.30 -2.27 -0.29
C GLY A 191 -5.42 -2.01 1.22
N GLY A 192 -4.45 -2.51 2.01
CA GLY A 192 -4.31 -2.36 3.46
C GLY A 192 -3.46 -1.16 3.90
N GLY A 193 -2.90 -1.21 5.13
CA GLY A 193 -2.05 -0.17 5.72
C GLY A 193 -2.83 1.00 6.33
N ILE A 194 -2.11 2.04 6.82
CA ILE A 194 -2.71 3.20 7.52
C ILE A 194 -3.46 4.18 6.63
N LYS A 195 -3.40 4.00 5.33
CA LYS A 195 -3.97 4.83 4.26
C LYS A 195 -3.16 6.11 3.95
N THR A 196 -3.00 6.38 2.65
CA THR A 196 -2.25 7.54 2.16
C THR A 196 -2.77 8.88 2.70
N THR A 197 -4.09 9.05 2.82
CA THR A 197 -4.67 10.28 3.37
C THR A 197 -4.34 10.49 4.84
N THR A 198 -4.33 9.41 5.64
CA THR A 198 -3.90 9.47 7.05
C THR A 198 -2.45 9.94 7.15
N PHE A 199 -1.55 9.36 6.35
CA PHE A 199 -0.16 9.79 6.29
C PHE A 199 -0.01 11.26 5.87
N VAL A 200 -0.73 11.69 4.83
CA VAL A 200 -0.69 13.08 4.35
C VAL A 200 -1.19 14.05 5.41
N VAL A 201 -2.28 13.75 6.10
CA VAL A 201 -2.79 14.61 7.19
C VAL A 201 -1.75 14.76 8.30
N ILE A 202 -1.10 13.66 8.72
CA ILE A 202 -0.04 13.70 9.74
C ILE A 202 1.15 14.55 9.26
N MET A 203 1.64 14.33 8.03
CA MET A 203 2.77 15.07 7.48
C MET A 203 2.48 16.58 7.38
N PHE A 204 1.28 16.96 6.88
CA PHE A 204 0.90 18.37 6.81
C PHE A 204 0.68 18.98 8.19
N THR A 205 0.23 18.21 9.17
CA THR A 205 0.13 18.66 10.57
C THR A 205 1.51 18.98 11.13
N VAL A 206 2.47 18.06 10.97
CA VAL A 206 3.86 18.30 11.41
C VAL A 206 4.44 19.53 10.73
N ILE A 207 4.31 19.66 9.41
CA ILE A 207 4.80 20.81 8.66
C ILE A 207 4.11 22.11 9.12
N SER A 208 2.82 22.09 9.42
CA SER A 208 2.08 23.27 9.90
C SER A 208 2.57 23.72 11.28
N ILE A 209 2.79 22.76 12.20
CA ILE A 209 3.32 23.05 13.54
C ILE A 209 4.75 23.62 13.45
N LEU A 210 5.62 23.00 12.64
CA LEU A 210 6.99 23.49 12.42
C LEU A 210 7.03 24.92 11.83
N LYS A 211 5.99 25.31 11.08
CA LYS A 211 5.79 26.67 10.56
C LYS A 211 5.08 27.61 11.53
N GLY A 212 4.88 27.22 12.80
CA GLY A 212 4.22 28.02 13.83
C GLY A 212 2.72 28.23 13.61
N LYS A 213 2.06 27.43 12.74
CA LYS A 213 0.63 27.53 12.50
C LYS A 213 -0.14 26.70 13.53
N LYS A 214 -1.27 27.24 14.04
CA LYS A 214 -2.14 26.55 15.00
C LYS A 214 -3.02 25.46 14.36
N ASP A 215 -3.24 25.54 13.05
CA ASP A 215 -4.17 24.68 12.32
C ASP A 215 -3.50 24.01 11.12
N THR A 216 -3.94 22.80 10.78
CA THR A 216 -3.47 22.06 9.61
C THR A 216 -4.17 22.55 8.36
N ILE A 217 -3.41 23.01 7.37
CA ILE A 217 -3.94 23.54 6.12
C ILE A 217 -3.40 22.70 4.95
N ILE A 218 -4.32 22.17 4.13
CA ILE A 218 -3.98 21.48 2.88
C ILE A 218 -4.65 22.22 1.72
N LYS A 219 -3.87 22.72 0.75
CA LYS A 219 -4.37 23.43 -0.45
C LYS A 219 -5.43 24.49 -0.13
N LYS A 220 -5.16 25.38 0.84
CA LYS A 220 -6.05 26.46 1.29
C LYS A 220 -7.34 25.98 2.01
N HIS A 221 -7.46 24.70 2.36
CA HIS A 221 -8.55 24.15 3.16
C HIS A 221 -8.05 23.82 4.56
N LEU A 222 -8.81 24.25 5.55
CA LEU A 222 -8.58 23.91 6.94
C LEU A 222 -9.01 22.47 7.19
N ILE A 223 -8.16 21.68 7.82
CA ILE A 223 -8.48 20.31 8.23
C ILE A 223 -8.99 20.33 9.66
N ASP A 224 -10.15 19.71 9.89
CA ASP A 224 -10.72 19.60 11.21
C ASP A 224 -9.78 18.88 12.20
N LYS A 225 -9.67 19.42 13.42
CA LYS A 225 -8.83 18.85 14.47
C LYS A 225 -9.22 17.42 14.83
N SER A 226 -10.50 17.08 14.73
CA SER A 226 -10.99 15.71 14.95
C SER A 226 -10.37 14.71 13.96
N LEU A 227 -10.22 15.11 12.69
CA LEU A 227 -9.56 14.30 11.68
C LEU A 227 -8.05 14.14 11.94
N VAL A 228 -7.40 15.20 12.43
CA VAL A 228 -5.98 15.14 12.82
C VAL A 228 -5.77 14.15 13.97
N TYR A 229 -6.54 14.28 15.06
CA TYR A 229 -6.47 13.36 16.19
C TYR A 229 -6.77 11.92 15.78
N ARG A 230 -7.78 11.70 14.94
CA ARG A 230 -8.12 10.41 14.39
C ARG A 230 -6.95 9.80 13.59
N SER A 231 -6.30 10.61 12.76
CA SER A 231 -5.16 10.17 11.94
C SER A 231 -3.97 9.76 12.80
N LEU A 232 -3.65 10.55 13.83
CA LEU A 232 -2.61 10.23 14.80
C LEU A 232 -2.92 8.94 15.58
N THR A 233 -4.15 8.79 16.05
CA THR A 233 -4.59 7.57 16.77
C THR A 233 -4.43 6.33 15.90
N ILE A 234 -4.84 6.38 14.62
CA ILE A 234 -4.69 5.26 13.69
C ILE A 234 -3.22 4.88 13.54
N ALA A 235 -2.33 5.85 13.33
CA ALA A 235 -0.91 5.59 13.12
C ALA A 235 -0.24 5.01 14.37
N ILE A 236 -0.53 5.58 15.55
CA ILE A 236 0.03 5.09 16.82
C ILE A 236 -0.45 3.67 17.12
N LEU A 237 -1.75 3.38 16.97
CA LEU A 237 -2.29 2.04 17.18
C LEU A 237 -1.67 1.03 16.21
N ALA A 238 -1.50 1.39 14.94
CA ALA A 238 -0.85 0.52 13.96
C ALA A 238 0.59 0.19 14.37
N ILE A 239 1.38 1.20 14.75
CA ILE A 239 2.76 0.99 15.23
C ILE A 239 2.80 0.07 16.45
N ILE A 240 1.93 0.30 17.43
CA ILE A 240 1.87 -0.52 18.65
C ILE A 240 1.58 -1.98 18.31
N VAL A 241 0.57 -2.23 17.47
CA VAL A 241 0.16 -3.60 17.12
C VAL A 241 1.26 -4.30 16.33
N ILE A 242 1.89 -3.65 15.38
CA ILE A 242 3.03 -4.20 14.62
C ILE A 242 4.19 -4.53 15.58
N TYR A 243 4.56 -3.60 16.46
CA TYR A 243 5.68 -3.78 17.38
C TYR A 243 5.43 -4.91 18.38
N VAL A 244 4.24 -4.96 18.98
CA VAL A 244 3.85 -6.05 19.89
C VAL A 244 3.87 -7.40 19.18
N THR A 245 3.34 -7.48 17.96
CA THR A 245 3.38 -8.72 17.18
C THR A 245 4.81 -9.14 16.85
N SER A 246 5.69 -8.20 16.49
CA SER A 246 7.11 -8.50 16.24
C SER A 246 7.80 -9.09 17.48
N ILE A 247 7.53 -8.55 18.67
CA ILE A 247 8.06 -9.09 19.93
C ILE A 247 7.54 -10.51 20.18
N ILE A 248 6.24 -10.75 19.97
CA ILE A 248 5.64 -12.08 20.15
C ILE A 248 6.30 -13.10 19.21
N LEU A 249 6.54 -12.74 17.95
CA LEU A 249 7.21 -13.61 16.99
C LEU A 249 8.65 -13.92 17.44
N LEU A 250 9.41 -12.91 17.89
CA LEU A 250 10.77 -13.09 18.39
C LEU A 250 10.82 -14.05 19.58
N ILE A 251 9.87 -13.94 20.51
CA ILE A 251 9.79 -14.83 21.68
C ILE A 251 9.36 -16.25 21.27
N ALA A 252 8.37 -16.36 20.37
CA ALA A 252 7.79 -17.63 19.98
C ALA A 252 8.70 -18.48 19.07
N GLU A 253 9.55 -17.86 18.24
CA GLU A 253 10.52 -18.55 17.39
C GLU A 253 11.87 -18.81 18.11
N GLY A 254 12.13 -18.14 19.23
CA GLY A 254 13.32 -18.36 20.07
C GLY A 254 14.63 -18.04 19.35
N SER A 255 15.62 -18.89 19.52
CA SER A 255 16.98 -18.73 18.94
C SER A 255 17.11 -19.18 17.49
N ASN A 256 15.99 -19.32 16.76
CA ASN A 256 16.05 -19.61 15.33
C ASN A 256 16.77 -18.48 14.61
N SER A 257 17.54 -18.83 13.57
CA SER A 257 18.45 -17.95 12.81
C SER A 257 17.76 -16.84 12.00
N LEU A 258 16.54 -16.44 12.38
CA LEU A 258 15.79 -15.39 11.69
C LEU A 258 16.36 -14.02 12.03
N SER A 259 16.63 -13.21 11.02
CA SER A 259 17.08 -11.83 11.21
C SER A 259 15.97 -10.98 11.81
N TYR A 260 16.32 -10.11 12.77
CA TYR A 260 15.35 -9.15 13.34
C TYR A 260 14.65 -8.29 12.27
N ILE A 261 15.39 -7.85 11.26
CA ILE A 261 14.84 -7.02 10.19
C ILE A 261 13.81 -7.78 9.35
N ASP A 262 14.01 -9.09 9.13
CA ASP A 262 13.09 -9.92 8.37
C ASP A 262 11.78 -10.16 9.15
N ILE A 263 11.86 -10.32 10.47
CA ILE A 263 10.67 -10.42 11.33
C ILE A 263 9.87 -9.11 11.32
N VAL A 264 10.53 -7.96 11.43
CA VAL A 264 9.87 -6.65 11.34
C VAL A 264 9.26 -6.45 9.94
N PHE A 265 9.98 -6.83 8.90
CA PHE A 265 9.50 -6.77 7.52
C PHE A 265 8.22 -7.60 7.36
N GLU A 266 8.23 -8.84 7.83
CA GLU A 266 7.08 -9.75 7.74
C GLU A 266 5.87 -9.25 8.53
N THR A 267 6.08 -8.69 9.73
CA THR A 267 4.97 -8.13 10.52
C THR A 267 4.38 -6.88 9.88
N VAL A 268 5.21 -6.00 9.33
CA VAL A 268 4.73 -4.83 8.57
C VAL A 268 4.01 -5.28 7.30
N SER A 269 4.55 -6.27 6.59
CA SER A 269 3.92 -6.87 5.42
C SER A 269 2.56 -7.48 5.76
N ALA A 270 2.46 -8.25 6.83
CA ALA A 270 1.20 -8.82 7.29
C ALA A 270 0.15 -7.75 7.58
N PHE A 271 0.54 -6.64 8.25
CA PHE A 271 -0.35 -5.53 8.54
C PHE A 271 -0.81 -4.79 7.28
N SER A 272 0.09 -4.56 6.34
CA SER A 272 -0.21 -3.79 5.11
C SER A 272 -0.70 -4.65 3.95
N THR A 273 -0.67 -5.99 4.06
CA THR A 273 -0.87 -6.93 2.95
C THR A 273 0.10 -6.67 1.80
N GLY A 274 1.37 -6.46 2.14
CA GLY A 274 2.44 -6.13 1.20
C GLY A 274 3.27 -7.34 0.78
N ILE A 275 4.54 -7.09 0.44
CA ILE A 275 5.50 -8.10 -0.01
C ILE A 275 5.99 -8.91 1.21
N SER A 276 6.12 -10.22 1.08
CA SER A 276 6.72 -11.11 2.09
C SER A 276 8.18 -11.42 1.75
N VAL A 277 9.02 -11.54 2.78
CA VAL A 277 10.39 -12.07 2.66
C VAL A 277 10.40 -13.60 2.57
N GLY A 278 9.22 -14.23 2.78
CA GLY A 278 9.08 -15.67 2.72
C GLY A 278 9.41 -16.42 4.03
N ILE A 279 9.67 -15.71 5.12
CA ILE A 279 9.90 -16.36 6.42
C ILE A 279 8.65 -17.03 6.99
N THR A 280 7.45 -16.66 6.55
CA THR A 280 6.20 -17.27 7.01
C THR A 280 6.20 -18.79 6.83
N ALA A 281 6.82 -19.30 5.76
CA ALA A 281 7.00 -20.73 5.52
C ALA A 281 7.99 -21.39 6.51
N GLN A 282 8.93 -20.62 7.06
CA GLN A 282 9.96 -21.09 7.99
C GLN A 282 9.52 -21.01 9.46
N LEU A 283 8.37 -20.39 9.76
CA LEU A 283 7.87 -20.28 11.11
C LEU A 283 7.41 -21.65 11.63
N HIS A 284 7.97 -22.05 12.76
CA HIS A 284 7.64 -23.31 13.41
C HIS A 284 6.48 -23.18 14.39
N SER A 285 6.39 -22.02 15.07
CA SER A 285 5.41 -21.79 16.11
C SER A 285 4.00 -21.54 15.58
N VAL A 286 3.01 -22.27 16.08
CA VAL A 286 1.58 -22.02 15.82
C VAL A 286 1.17 -20.64 16.32
N VAL A 287 1.79 -20.17 17.40
CA VAL A 287 1.54 -18.84 18.00
C VAL A 287 1.92 -17.75 17.00
N SER A 288 3.09 -17.85 16.36
CA SER A 288 3.54 -16.90 15.33
C SER A 288 2.56 -16.82 14.16
N LYS A 289 2.13 -17.94 13.64
CA LYS A 289 1.15 -18.01 12.53
C LYS A 289 -0.20 -17.41 12.91
N PHE A 290 -0.66 -17.67 14.13
CA PHE A 290 -1.92 -17.11 14.63
C PHE A 290 -1.86 -15.58 14.74
N PHE A 291 -0.79 -15.04 15.36
CA PHE A 291 -0.66 -13.59 15.51
C PHE A 291 -0.45 -12.86 14.17
N LEU A 292 0.27 -13.44 13.21
CA LEU A 292 0.36 -12.91 11.85
C LEU A 292 -1.00 -12.89 11.14
N SER A 293 -1.79 -13.97 11.24
CA SER A 293 -3.13 -14.02 10.65
C SER A 293 -4.05 -12.96 11.27
N LEU A 294 -3.97 -12.77 12.60
CA LEU A 294 -4.70 -11.74 13.30
C LEU A 294 -4.26 -10.34 12.82
N LEU A 295 -2.96 -10.12 12.62
CA LEU A 295 -2.41 -8.86 12.14
C LEU A 295 -2.87 -8.54 10.72
N MET A 296 -2.92 -9.53 9.81
CA MET A 296 -3.46 -9.39 8.46
C MET A 296 -4.92 -8.93 8.49
N PHE A 297 -5.73 -9.53 9.37
CA PHE A 297 -7.14 -9.15 9.54
C PHE A 297 -7.29 -7.72 10.09
N LEU A 298 -6.50 -7.36 11.10
CA LEU A 298 -6.49 -6.02 11.69
C LEU A 298 -6.07 -4.94 10.68
N GLY A 299 -5.05 -5.23 9.88
CA GLY A 299 -4.56 -4.33 8.85
C GLY A 299 -5.57 -4.07 7.72
N ARG A 300 -6.41 -5.07 7.41
CA ARG A 300 -7.42 -4.96 6.35
C ARG A 300 -8.67 -4.19 6.80
N ILE A 301 -9.19 -4.45 7.99
CA ILE A 301 -10.37 -3.76 8.54
C ILE A 301 -10.00 -2.34 8.98
N GLY A 302 -8.76 -2.15 9.41
CA GLY A 302 -8.25 -0.93 10.02
C GLY A 302 -8.41 -0.95 11.56
N PRO A 303 -7.33 -0.67 12.30
CA PRO A 303 -7.30 -0.76 13.76
C PRO A 303 -8.30 0.19 14.43
N PHE A 304 -8.58 1.32 13.81
CA PHE A 304 -9.54 2.31 14.33
C PHE A 304 -10.99 1.84 14.24
N SER A 305 -11.38 1.14 13.18
CA SER A 305 -12.76 0.62 13.02
C SER A 305 -13.08 -0.40 14.09
N LEU A 306 -12.11 -1.25 14.44
CA LEU A 306 -12.25 -2.21 15.54
C LEU A 306 -12.29 -1.52 16.91
N ALA A 307 -11.40 -0.55 17.15
CA ALA A 307 -11.39 0.21 18.40
C ALA A 307 -12.74 0.93 18.65
N ILE A 308 -13.28 1.58 17.62
CA ILE A 308 -14.62 2.22 17.72
C ILE A 308 -15.71 1.17 17.96
N GLY A 309 -15.71 0.04 17.24
CA GLY A 309 -16.70 -1.02 17.44
C GLY A 309 -16.74 -1.55 18.87
N LEU A 310 -15.57 -1.63 19.52
CA LEU A 310 -15.45 -2.03 20.93
C LEU A 310 -15.91 -0.92 21.90
N ILE A 311 -15.59 0.35 21.61
CA ILE A 311 -15.92 1.50 22.46
C ILE A 311 -17.43 1.82 22.40
N LEU A 312 -18.03 1.80 21.23
CA LEU A 312 -19.47 2.09 21.06
C LEU A 312 -20.38 1.10 21.81
N ARG A 313 -19.91 -0.09 22.08
CA ARG A 313 -20.61 -1.07 22.91
C ARG A 313 -20.72 -0.65 24.40
N LYS A 314 -19.94 0.34 24.85
CA LYS A 314 -19.77 0.70 26.29
C LYS A 314 -20.26 2.09 26.69
N ASN A 315 -20.63 2.97 25.74
CA ASN A 315 -20.98 4.37 26.09
C ASN A 315 -22.47 4.56 26.44
N LYS A 316 -22.79 4.45 27.72
CA LYS A 316 -23.80 5.28 28.37
C LYS A 316 -23.14 6.65 28.62
N LYS A 317 -23.64 7.69 27.94
CA LYS A 317 -23.13 9.06 28.04
C LYS A 317 -23.24 9.59 29.48
N HIS A 318 -22.15 9.59 30.25
CA HIS A 318 -21.96 10.53 31.34
C HIS A 318 -21.05 11.65 30.85
N GLN A 319 -21.63 12.82 30.55
CA GLN A 319 -20.88 14.04 30.30
C GLN A 319 -20.44 14.61 31.65
N THR A 320 -19.26 14.24 32.10
CA THR A 320 -18.60 14.91 33.22
C THR A 320 -17.76 16.05 32.64
N VAL A 321 -17.98 17.27 33.10
CA VAL A 321 -17.15 18.43 32.76
C VAL A 321 -15.89 18.32 33.64
N LEU A 322 -14.74 18.04 33.01
CA LEU A 322 -13.45 17.97 33.70
C LEU A 322 -12.72 19.32 33.61
N PRO A 323 -12.00 19.75 34.66
CA PRO A 323 -11.20 20.97 34.63
C PRO A 323 -10.04 20.83 33.62
N ILE A 324 -9.77 21.94 32.90
CA ILE A 324 -8.64 22.05 31.96
C ILE A 324 -7.37 22.27 32.78
N THR A 325 -6.36 21.44 32.57
CA THR A 325 -5.01 21.62 33.14
C THR A 325 -3.96 21.61 32.03
N ASN A 326 -2.84 22.28 32.27
CA ASN A 326 -1.70 22.32 31.36
C ASN A 326 -0.62 21.36 31.86
N ILE A 327 -0.18 20.46 30.96
CA ILE A 327 0.98 19.58 31.18
C ILE A 327 2.08 20.06 30.24
N MET A 328 3.29 20.23 30.76
CA MET A 328 4.44 20.54 29.91
C MET A 328 4.74 19.35 29.00
N VAL A 329 4.86 19.64 27.72
CA VAL A 329 5.29 18.69 26.69
C VAL A 329 6.63 19.19 26.19
N GLY A 330 7.66 18.33 26.15
CA GLY A 330 9.03 18.69 25.81
C GLY A 330 9.23 19.27 24.43
#